data_c6683226f2ef5fb18cc010d3fcd6d2f5
#
_entry.id   c6683226f2ef5fb18cc010d3fcd6d2f5
#
_cell.length_a   1.000
_cell.length_b   1.000
_cell.length_c   1.000
_cell.angle_alpha   90.00
_cell.angle_beta   90.00
_cell.angle_gamma   90.00
#
_symmetry.space_group_name_H-M   'P 1'
#
loop_
_entity.id
_entity.type
_entity.pdbx_description
1 polymer ?
#
loop_
_entity_poly.entity_id
_entity_poly.type
_entity_poly.pdbx_seq_one_letter_code
_entity_poly.pdbx_strand_id
1 'polypeptide(L)'
;MVISWWGALIGLALAIYLILKKLNPVYSLMLGAIIGALLGGASLTGTIDILVKGEQSVMGTVLRVLAAGMLAGVMMESGAAETLARTIVDKLGDRMAILSLALATMVITAVGVFIPVAVLIVAPIALEVGRRMHISKLALLVALSGGGKAGNIISPNANTIAAAKGFGLELSQVMIADFIPAVVALIVTVIVARLLVKKGDAVMEADLGDMVDSDTGNLPTLGQAVVTPILAIVLLLLNPIGQVAHLTLLTKVNLDATYVLPFAAIVGALVMKKGRELRDYARVGMTRMTDVVLILIGAGAIGATITSSNLPQLLIKGVEASHMPGVLLAPISGILMAAATASTSTGVILAIGSFAKAILGFGVAPLAAAMVHTGAIVIDQLPQGNYFHVTANAMHMDLRQRSQGILYEAMVGGSAMLTATILYGFLHLI
;
A
#
# COMPACT_ATOMS: atom_id res chain seq x y z
N MET A 1 10.83 13.05 29.12
CA MET A 1 12.03 12.26 29.48
C MET A 1 12.74 11.95 28.18
N VAL A 2 14.04 12.23 28.06
CA VAL A 2 14.81 11.90 26.85
C VAL A 2 15.58 10.61 27.12
N ILE A 3 15.35 9.59 26.33
CA ILE A 3 16.08 8.32 26.43
C ILE A 3 17.31 8.32 25.51
N SER A 4 18.28 7.46 25.77
CA SER A 4 19.49 7.36 24.98
C SER A 4 19.21 6.80 23.59
N TRP A 5 19.85 7.37 22.56
CA TRP A 5 19.69 6.97 21.17
C TRP A 5 20.01 5.48 20.90
N TRP A 6 21.02 4.96 21.59
CA TRP A 6 21.44 3.58 21.40
C TRP A 6 20.37 2.59 21.91
N GLY A 7 19.61 2.94 22.98
CA GLY A 7 18.48 2.14 23.42
C GLY A 7 17.39 2.09 22.34
N ALA A 8 17.00 3.25 21.78
CA ALA A 8 16.03 3.30 20.69
C ALA A 8 16.49 2.53 19.44
N LEU A 9 17.79 2.62 19.09
CA LEU A 9 18.36 1.89 17.96
C LEU A 9 18.36 0.38 18.20
N ILE A 10 18.75 -0.07 19.39
CA ILE A 10 18.71 -1.51 19.76
C ILE A 10 17.27 -2.01 19.71
N GLY A 11 16.30 -1.23 20.24
CA GLY A 11 14.89 -1.59 20.19
C GLY A 11 14.38 -1.77 18.77
N LEU A 12 14.70 -0.84 17.87
CA LEU A 12 14.35 -0.93 16.45
C LEU A 12 15.02 -2.13 15.77
N ALA A 13 16.32 -2.32 16.00
CA ALA A 13 17.08 -3.44 15.45
C ALA A 13 16.53 -4.80 15.95
N LEU A 14 16.17 -4.89 17.22
CA LEU A 14 15.54 -6.08 17.78
C LEU A 14 14.17 -6.35 17.13
N ALA A 15 13.34 -5.33 16.98
CA ALA A 15 12.04 -5.48 16.32
C ALA A 15 12.20 -6.02 14.89
N ILE A 16 13.10 -5.44 14.10
CA ILE A 16 13.40 -5.88 12.73
C ILE A 16 13.93 -7.32 12.74
N TYR A 17 14.88 -7.65 13.63
CA TYR A 17 15.44 -8.99 13.74
C TYR A 17 14.36 -10.05 14.04
N LEU A 18 13.45 -9.76 14.97
CA LEU A 18 12.35 -10.66 15.31
C LEU A 18 11.35 -10.84 14.15
N ILE A 19 11.05 -9.77 13.40
CA ILE A 19 10.23 -9.84 12.20
C ILE A 19 10.90 -10.73 11.14
N LEU A 20 12.20 -10.56 10.92
CA LEU A 20 12.96 -11.41 9.99
C LEU A 20 12.99 -12.89 10.42
N LYS A 21 12.91 -13.15 11.74
CA LYS A 21 12.73 -14.50 12.30
C LYS A 21 11.29 -15.00 12.23
N LYS A 22 10.41 -14.30 11.50
CA LYS A 22 8.98 -14.62 11.31
C LYS A 22 8.14 -14.54 12.59
N LEU A 23 8.61 -13.85 13.62
CA LEU A 23 7.76 -13.51 14.74
C LEU A 23 6.74 -12.45 14.28
N ASN A 24 5.51 -12.53 14.82
CA ASN A 24 4.47 -11.58 14.48
C ASN A 24 4.96 -10.12 14.65
N PRO A 25 4.80 -9.25 13.64
CA PRO A 25 5.28 -7.87 13.68
C PRO A 25 4.83 -7.08 14.90
N VAL A 26 3.59 -7.28 15.36
CA VAL A 26 3.02 -6.58 16.52
C VAL A 26 3.85 -6.86 17.76
N TYR A 27 4.08 -8.14 18.10
CA TYR A 27 4.88 -8.52 19.26
C TYR A 27 6.33 -8.06 19.12
N SER A 28 6.88 -8.13 17.92
CA SER A 28 8.25 -7.68 17.64
C SER A 28 8.41 -6.18 17.90
N LEU A 29 7.46 -5.37 17.46
CA LEU A 29 7.48 -3.93 17.65
C LEU A 29 7.27 -3.53 19.12
N MET A 30 6.32 -4.18 19.80
CA MET A 30 6.06 -3.91 21.22
C MET A 30 7.27 -4.31 22.08
N LEU A 31 7.86 -5.50 21.86
CA LEU A 31 9.08 -5.92 22.55
C LEU A 31 10.25 -4.98 22.26
N GLY A 32 10.42 -4.59 21.00
CA GLY A 32 11.46 -3.63 20.61
C GLY A 32 11.27 -2.29 21.32
N ALA A 33 10.05 -1.78 21.40
CA ALA A 33 9.73 -0.52 22.06
C ALA A 33 10.02 -0.60 23.58
N ILE A 34 9.55 -1.65 24.24
CA ILE A 34 9.78 -1.87 25.67
C ILE A 34 11.29 -1.97 25.98
N ILE A 35 11.98 -2.88 25.32
CA ILE A 35 13.40 -3.12 25.54
C ILE A 35 14.22 -1.88 25.17
N GLY A 36 13.87 -1.22 24.07
CA GLY A 36 14.53 0.00 23.62
C GLY A 36 14.37 1.16 24.61
N ALA A 37 13.19 1.36 25.17
CA ALA A 37 12.95 2.39 26.17
C ALA A 37 13.68 2.10 27.48
N LEU A 38 13.62 0.87 27.99
CA LEU A 38 14.30 0.46 29.21
C LEU A 38 15.82 0.58 29.08
N LEU A 39 16.40 0.02 28.02
CA LEU A 39 17.82 0.16 27.73
C LEU A 39 18.22 1.61 27.52
N GLY A 40 17.35 2.43 26.96
CA GLY A 40 17.55 3.87 26.80
C GLY A 40 17.52 4.68 28.10
N GLY A 41 17.25 4.03 29.25
CA GLY A 41 17.25 4.64 30.56
C GLY A 41 15.87 5.11 31.05
N ALA A 42 14.78 4.66 30.41
CA ALA A 42 13.43 4.93 30.94
C ALA A 42 13.15 4.03 32.16
N SER A 43 12.40 4.57 33.12
CA SER A 43 11.82 3.76 34.20
C SER A 43 10.69 2.88 33.65
N LEU A 44 10.21 1.90 34.41
CA LEU A 44 9.07 1.07 34.02
C LEU A 44 7.83 1.91 33.72
N THR A 45 7.49 2.86 34.58
CA THR A 45 6.38 3.80 34.37
C THR A 45 6.62 4.71 33.17
N GLY A 46 7.83 5.25 33.02
CA GLY A 46 8.21 6.07 31.87
C GLY A 46 8.14 5.32 30.55
N THR A 47 8.47 4.02 30.56
CA THR A 47 8.31 3.15 29.37
C THR A 47 6.84 3.06 28.98
N ILE A 48 5.94 2.78 29.93
CA ILE A 48 4.49 2.71 29.65
C ILE A 48 3.99 4.05 29.10
N ASP A 49 4.39 5.18 29.70
CA ASP A 49 3.99 6.51 29.22
C ASP A 49 4.45 6.79 27.80
N ILE A 50 5.66 6.38 27.41
CA ILE A 50 6.17 6.50 26.03
C ILE A 50 5.31 5.67 25.08
N LEU A 51 5.05 4.40 25.40
CA LEU A 51 4.26 3.51 24.56
C LEU A 51 2.84 4.03 24.36
N VAL A 52 2.14 4.34 25.45
CA VAL A 52 0.76 4.84 25.43
C VAL A 52 0.64 6.12 24.59
N LYS A 53 1.57 7.07 24.73
CA LYS A 53 1.59 8.28 23.89
C LYS A 53 1.78 7.94 22.41
N GLY A 54 2.65 6.99 22.12
CA GLY A 54 2.87 6.51 20.74
C GLY A 54 1.63 5.89 20.13
N GLU A 55 0.97 5.01 20.87
CA GLU A 55 -0.28 4.36 20.45
C GLU A 55 -1.40 5.38 20.24
N GLN A 56 -1.57 6.33 21.14
CA GLN A 56 -2.54 7.41 21.02
C GLN A 56 -2.32 8.26 19.75
N SER A 57 -1.07 8.49 19.36
CA SER A 57 -0.73 9.28 18.18
C SER A 57 -1.21 8.68 16.86
N VAL A 58 -1.36 7.36 16.80
CA VAL A 58 -1.78 6.63 15.59
C VAL A 58 -3.27 6.30 15.55
N MET A 59 -4.03 6.58 16.61
CA MET A 59 -5.43 6.18 16.75
C MET A 59 -6.32 6.76 15.63
N GLY A 60 -6.07 8.01 15.23
CA GLY A 60 -6.77 8.60 14.08
C GLY A 60 -6.48 7.89 12.75
N THR A 61 -5.27 7.33 12.58
CA THR A 61 -4.93 6.52 11.41
C THR A 61 -5.64 5.16 11.47
N VAL A 62 -5.72 4.55 12.66
CA VAL A 62 -6.46 3.29 12.88
C VAL A 62 -7.93 3.41 12.43
N LEU A 63 -8.62 4.49 12.83
CA LEU A 63 -10.02 4.72 12.43
C LEU A 63 -10.17 4.81 10.90
N ARG A 64 -9.27 5.51 10.22
CA ARG A 64 -9.30 5.65 8.76
C ARG A 64 -9.00 4.33 8.05
N VAL A 65 -8.10 3.53 8.59
CA VAL A 65 -7.77 2.20 8.04
C VAL A 65 -8.95 1.25 8.18
N LEU A 66 -9.68 1.28 9.30
CA LEU A 66 -10.92 0.49 9.45
C LEU A 66 -11.99 0.95 8.46
N ALA A 67 -12.13 2.26 8.24
CA ALA A 67 -13.04 2.82 7.25
C ALA A 67 -12.67 2.36 5.81
N ALA A 68 -11.37 2.37 5.47
CA ALA A 68 -10.88 1.84 4.20
C ALA A 68 -11.15 0.33 4.06
N GLY A 69 -11.02 -0.41 5.17
CA GLY A 69 -11.38 -1.83 5.22
C GLY A 69 -12.84 -2.08 4.86
N MET A 70 -13.76 -1.26 5.38
CA MET A 70 -15.19 -1.37 5.04
C MET A 70 -15.44 -1.17 3.55
N LEU A 71 -14.83 -0.15 2.93
CA LEU A 71 -14.92 0.09 1.49
C LEU A 71 -14.39 -1.11 0.69
N ALA A 72 -13.17 -1.56 1.02
CA ALA A 72 -12.54 -2.70 0.36
C ALA A 72 -13.37 -3.98 0.48
N GLY A 73 -13.96 -4.24 1.66
CA GLY A 73 -14.83 -5.39 1.89
C GLY A 73 -16.07 -5.37 0.99
N VAL A 74 -16.73 -4.22 0.87
CA VAL A 74 -17.88 -4.07 -0.05
C VAL A 74 -17.45 -4.29 -1.49
N MET A 75 -16.34 -3.70 -1.94
CA MET A 75 -15.85 -3.86 -3.32
C MET A 75 -15.55 -5.32 -3.67
N MET A 76 -14.99 -6.07 -2.73
CA MET A 76 -14.59 -7.46 -2.95
C MET A 76 -15.78 -8.42 -2.86
N GLU A 77 -16.49 -8.40 -1.73
CA GLU A 77 -17.52 -9.39 -1.43
C GLU A 77 -18.81 -9.19 -2.26
N SER A 78 -19.06 -7.98 -2.76
CA SER A 78 -20.17 -7.73 -3.69
C SER A 78 -19.90 -8.20 -5.13
N GLY A 79 -18.66 -8.55 -5.48
CA GLY A 79 -18.23 -8.83 -6.84
C GLY A 79 -17.97 -7.58 -7.70
N ALA A 80 -18.05 -6.37 -7.11
CA ALA A 80 -17.80 -5.12 -7.86
C ALA A 80 -16.39 -5.06 -8.45
N ALA A 81 -15.38 -5.49 -7.68
CA ALA A 81 -13.99 -5.55 -8.15
C ALA A 81 -13.82 -6.51 -9.34
N GLU A 82 -14.49 -7.66 -9.30
CA GLU A 82 -14.48 -8.63 -10.39
C GLU A 82 -15.17 -8.09 -11.65
N THR A 83 -16.33 -7.45 -11.51
CA THR A 83 -17.02 -6.78 -12.63
C THR A 83 -16.13 -5.74 -13.32
N LEU A 84 -15.42 -4.93 -12.54
CA LEU A 84 -14.49 -3.93 -13.07
C LEU A 84 -13.37 -4.61 -13.87
N ALA A 85 -12.75 -5.66 -13.31
CA ALA A 85 -11.68 -6.38 -13.96
C ALA A 85 -12.10 -7.00 -15.30
N ARG A 86 -13.18 -7.78 -15.28
CA ARG A 86 -13.72 -8.43 -16.49
C ARG A 86 -14.07 -7.40 -17.56
N THR A 87 -14.74 -6.33 -17.18
CA THR A 87 -15.13 -5.27 -18.13
C THR A 87 -13.91 -4.60 -18.81
N ILE A 88 -12.83 -4.37 -18.07
CA ILE A 88 -11.60 -3.77 -18.62
C ILE A 88 -10.94 -4.75 -19.60
N VAL A 89 -10.82 -6.01 -19.23
CA VAL A 89 -10.20 -7.03 -20.08
C VAL A 89 -11.01 -7.26 -21.35
N ASP A 90 -12.33 -7.38 -21.24
CA ASP A 90 -13.22 -7.61 -22.38
C ASP A 90 -13.24 -6.42 -23.37
N LYS A 91 -13.26 -5.18 -22.86
CA LYS A 91 -13.29 -3.99 -23.71
C LYS A 91 -11.98 -3.73 -24.47
N LEU A 92 -10.83 -4.01 -23.86
CA LEU A 92 -9.53 -3.80 -24.48
C LEU A 92 -9.13 -4.96 -25.42
N GLY A 93 -9.67 -6.14 -25.15
CA GLY A 93 -9.46 -7.35 -25.96
C GLY A 93 -8.04 -7.88 -25.99
N ASP A 94 -7.83 -8.97 -26.72
CA ASP A 94 -6.60 -9.75 -26.73
C ASP A 94 -5.36 -8.99 -27.21
N ARG A 95 -5.51 -8.06 -28.16
CA ARG A 95 -4.37 -7.27 -28.65
C ARG A 95 -3.68 -6.44 -27.58
N MET A 96 -4.42 -6.07 -26.55
CA MET A 96 -3.94 -5.25 -25.43
C MET A 96 -3.91 -6.05 -24.12
N ALA A 97 -3.83 -7.38 -24.19
CA ALA A 97 -3.95 -8.28 -23.05
C ALA A 97 -3.09 -7.87 -21.83
N ILE A 98 -1.80 -7.57 -22.02
CA ILE A 98 -0.91 -7.14 -20.93
C ILE A 98 -1.38 -5.82 -20.32
N LEU A 99 -1.75 -4.85 -21.15
CA LEU A 99 -2.23 -3.56 -20.67
C LEU A 99 -3.58 -3.72 -19.95
N SER A 100 -4.50 -4.52 -20.51
CA SER A 100 -5.83 -4.71 -19.90
C SER A 100 -5.74 -5.39 -18.54
N LEU A 101 -4.87 -6.40 -18.39
CA LEU A 101 -4.63 -7.08 -17.11
C LEU A 101 -3.96 -6.14 -16.09
N ALA A 102 -2.96 -5.36 -16.51
CA ALA A 102 -2.32 -4.37 -15.65
C ALA A 102 -3.30 -3.27 -15.22
N LEU A 103 -4.13 -2.77 -16.14
CA LEU A 103 -5.18 -1.78 -15.83
C LEU A 103 -6.26 -2.35 -14.92
N ALA A 104 -6.67 -3.61 -15.12
CA ALA A 104 -7.65 -4.27 -14.28
C ALA A 104 -7.18 -4.31 -12.81
N THR A 105 -5.96 -4.79 -12.57
CA THR A 105 -5.38 -4.78 -11.21
C THR A 105 -5.14 -3.38 -10.68
N MET A 106 -4.69 -2.43 -11.51
CA MET A 106 -4.52 -1.03 -11.14
C MET A 106 -5.84 -0.42 -10.65
N VAL A 107 -6.93 -0.58 -11.38
CA VAL A 107 -8.24 -0.03 -11.01
C VAL A 107 -8.74 -0.66 -9.72
N ILE A 108 -8.63 -1.99 -9.56
CA ILE A 108 -9.06 -2.69 -8.35
C ILE A 108 -8.26 -2.20 -7.13
N THR A 109 -6.95 -2.04 -7.26
CA THR A 109 -6.13 -1.55 -6.14
C THR A 109 -6.33 -0.07 -5.89
N ALA A 110 -6.55 0.74 -6.91
CA ALA A 110 -6.84 2.17 -6.78
C ALA A 110 -8.13 2.46 -5.99
N VAL A 111 -9.07 1.53 -5.96
CA VAL A 111 -10.30 1.66 -5.16
C VAL A 111 -10.18 1.10 -3.73
N GLY A 112 -8.98 0.74 -3.29
CA GLY A 112 -8.71 0.34 -1.91
C GLY A 112 -8.49 -1.15 -1.68
N VAL A 113 -8.55 -1.99 -2.71
CA VAL A 113 -8.28 -3.43 -2.58
C VAL A 113 -6.77 -3.67 -2.50
N PHE A 114 -6.33 -4.55 -1.60
CA PHE A 114 -4.92 -4.92 -1.48
C PHE A 114 -4.39 -5.65 -2.71
N ILE A 115 -3.13 -5.40 -3.07
CA ILE A 115 -2.48 -6.01 -4.25
C ILE A 115 -2.63 -7.53 -4.29
N PRO A 116 -2.34 -8.32 -3.23
CA PRO A 116 -2.49 -9.77 -3.27
C PRO A 116 -3.91 -10.23 -3.61
N VAL A 117 -4.92 -9.50 -3.11
CA VAL A 117 -6.33 -9.82 -3.35
C VAL A 117 -6.74 -9.43 -4.78
N ALA A 118 -6.29 -8.27 -5.27
CA ALA A 118 -6.51 -7.88 -6.67
C ALA A 118 -5.91 -8.91 -7.64
N VAL A 119 -4.71 -9.40 -7.34
CA VAL A 119 -4.08 -10.46 -8.13
C VAL A 119 -4.92 -11.75 -8.08
N LEU A 120 -5.40 -12.17 -6.91
CA LEU A 120 -6.28 -13.35 -6.79
C LEU A 120 -7.56 -13.23 -7.64
N ILE A 121 -8.16 -12.04 -7.71
CA ILE A 121 -9.37 -11.80 -8.51
C ILE A 121 -9.07 -11.87 -10.01
N VAL A 122 -7.94 -11.31 -10.45
CA VAL A 122 -7.62 -11.18 -11.88
C VAL A 122 -6.82 -12.36 -12.42
N ALA A 123 -6.15 -13.14 -11.57
CA ALA A 123 -5.30 -14.26 -11.99
C ALA A 123 -6.02 -15.32 -12.83
N PRO A 124 -7.24 -15.77 -12.53
CA PRO A 124 -7.97 -16.71 -13.37
C PRO A 124 -8.16 -16.17 -14.80
N ILE A 125 -8.56 -14.90 -14.93
CA ILE A 125 -8.72 -14.23 -16.23
C ILE A 125 -7.36 -14.13 -16.94
N ALA A 126 -6.30 -13.79 -16.21
CA ALA A 126 -4.96 -13.66 -16.74
C ALA A 126 -4.42 -14.99 -17.26
N LEU A 127 -4.64 -16.09 -16.54
CA LEU A 127 -4.22 -17.43 -16.98
C LEU A 127 -4.97 -17.86 -18.25
N GLU A 128 -6.29 -17.64 -18.32
CA GLU A 128 -7.08 -17.92 -19.51
C GLU A 128 -6.57 -17.13 -20.74
N VAL A 129 -6.41 -15.81 -20.59
CA VAL A 129 -5.86 -14.95 -21.65
C VAL A 129 -4.43 -15.35 -21.99
N GLY A 130 -3.61 -15.66 -20.98
CA GLY A 130 -2.22 -16.07 -21.14
C GLY A 130 -2.07 -17.35 -21.96
N ARG A 131 -2.92 -18.35 -21.70
CA ARG A 131 -2.95 -19.58 -22.50
C ARG A 131 -3.34 -19.29 -23.95
N ARG A 132 -4.42 -18.54 -24.15
CA ARG A 132 -4.93 -18.20 -25.50
C ARG A 132 -3.94 -17.38 -26.31
N MET A 133 -3.24 -16.45 -25.67
CA MET A 133 -2.29 -15.53 -26.30
C MET A 133 -0.83 -15.97 -26.21
N HIS A 134 -0.56 -17.14 -25.66
CA HIS A 134 0.80 -17.66 -25.42
C HIS A 134 1.70 -16.70 -24.62
N ILE A 135 1.15 -16.06 -23.58
CA ILE A 135 1.86 -15.18 -22.67
C ILE A 135 2.39 -16.02 -21.49
N SER A 136 3.66 -15.87 -21.13
CA SER A 136 4.27 -16.59 -20.02
C SER A 136 3.67 -16.21 -18.66
N LYS A 137 3.67 -17.12 -17.70
CA LYS A 137 3.26 -16.86 -16.31
C LYS A 137 4.02 -15.69 -15.68
N LEU A 138 5.33 -15.56 -16.01
CA LEU A 138 6.17 -14.47 -15.51
C LEU A 138 5.69 -13.10 -16.03
N ALA A 139 5.35 -13.00 -17.30
CA ALA A 139 4.82 -11.76 -17.88
C ALA A 139 3.47 -11.40 -17.28
N LEU A 140 2.59 -12.38 -17.09
CA LEU A 140 1.29 -12.18 -16.44
C LEU A 140 1.46 -11.71 -14.98
N LEU A 141 2.33 -12.39 -14.22
CA LEU A 141 2.64 -12.00 -12.84
C LEU A 141 3.08 -10.53 -12.77
N VAL A 142 4.02 -10.11 -13.63
CA VAL A 142 4.52 -8.74 -13.65
C VAL A 142 3.43 -7.76 -14.07
N ALA A 143 2.57 -8.12 -15.02
CA ALA A 143 1.43 -7.28 -15.42
C ALA A 143 0.46 -7.06 -14.26
N LEU A 144 0.06 -8.13 -13.56
CA LEU A 144 -0.87 -8.05 -12.44
C LEU A 144 -0.26 -7.32 -11.24
N SER A 145 0.95 -7.70 -10.86
CA SER A 145 1.67 -7.13 -9.73
C SER A 145 2.00 -5.64 -9.96
N GLY A 146 2.53 -5.31 -11.14
CA GLY A 146 2.90 -3.94 -11.47
C GLY A 146 1.69 -3.02 -11.58
N GLY A 147 0.60 -3.47 -12.21
CA GLY A 147 -0.67 -2.75 -12.20
C GLY A 147 -1.19 -2.57 -10.77
N GLY A 148 -1.11 -3.62 -9.96
CA GLY A 148 -1.46 -3.57 -8.55
C GLY A 148 -0.65 -2.53 -7.76
N LYS A 149 0.66 -2.45 -7.96
CA LYS A 149 1.54 -1.44 -7.33
C LYS A 149 1.18 -0.02 -7.79
N ALA A 150 0.94 0.18 -9.08
CA ALA A 150 0.54 1.47 -9.64
C ALA A 150 -0.78 1.98 -9.03
N GLY A 151 -1.79 1.13 -8.91
CA GLY A 151 -3.06 1.52 -8.31
C GLY A 151 -2.97 1.69 -6.79
N ASN A 152 -2.13 0.90 -6.11
CA ASN A 152 -1.98 0.96 -4.66
C ASN A 152 -1.50 2.34 -4.16
N ILE A 153 -0.60 3.00 -4.87
CA ILE A 153 -0.06 4.30 -4.43
C ILE A 153 -1.05 5.46 -4.58
N ILE A 154 -2.01 5.36 -5.47
CA ILE A 154 -3.08 6.37 -5.65
C ILE A 154 -4.38 6.02 -4.94
N SER A 155 -4.38 5.02 -4.08
CA SER A 155 -5.56 4.43 -3.45
C SER A 155 -5.82 5.00 -2.06
N PRO A 156 -7.09 5.14 -1.63
CA PRO A 156 -7.42 5.49 -0.26
C PRO A 156 -7.25 4.30 0.71
N ASN A 157 -6.12 3.63 0.62
CA ASN A 157 -5.78 2.46 1.44
C ASN A 157 -4.95 2.83 2.69
N ALA A 158 -4.66 1.82 3.50
CA ALA A 158 -3.92 1.98 4.75
C ALA A 158 -2.54 2.63 4.56
N ASN A 159 -1.85 2.35 3.44
CA ASN A 159 -0.50 2.84 3.16
C ASN A 159 -0.51 4.34 2.91
N THR A 160 -1.37 4.79 1.99
CA THR A 160 -1.54 6.19 1.63
C THR A 160 -2.07 7.00 2.82
N ILE A 161 -3.01 6.43 3.60
CA ILE A 161 -3.52 7.03 4.82
C ILE A 161 -2.39 7.22 5.85
N ALA A 162 -1.56 6.20 6.05
CA ALA A 162 -0.42 6.28 6.97
C ALA A 162 0.60 7.32 6.50
N ALA A 163 0.96 7.32 5.21
CA ALA A 163 1.88 8.31 4.63
C ALA A 163 1.34 9.74 4.79
N ALA A 164 0.08 9.99 4.44
CA ALA A 164 -0.52 11.30 4.57
C ALA A 164 -0.48 11.80 6.02
N LYS A 165 -0.96 11.00 6.96
CA LYS A 165 -1.04 11.43 8.38
C LYS A 165 0.32 11.49 9.05
N GLY A 166 1.26 10.63 8.68
CA GLY A 166 2.63 10.66 9.22
C GLY A 166 3.37 11.96 8.92
N PHE A 167 3.04 12.61 7.82
CA PHE A 167 3.64 13.87 7.38
C PHE A 167 2.70 15.08 7.44
N GLY A 168 1.54 14.95 8.09
CA GLY A 168 0.59 16.05 8.30
C GLY A 168 -0.14 16.50 7.03
N LEU A 169 -0.31 15.59 6.06
CA LEU A 169 -1.00 15.84 4.79
C LEU A 169 -2.44 15.32 4.81
N GLU A 170 -3.26 15.85 3.93
CA GLU A 170 -4.53 15.25 3.57
C GLU A 170 -4.31 14.04 2.64
N LEU A 171 -5.18 13.03 2.76
CA LEU A 171 -5.11 11.81 1.96
C LEU A 171 -5.08 12.11 0.46
N SER A 172 -5.94 13.03 0.02
CA SER A 172 -6.06 13.44 -1.38
C SER A 172 -4.78 14.07 -1.95
N GLN A 173 -4.01 14.79 -1.13
CA GLN A 173 -2.74 15.38 -1.57
C GLN A 173 -1.73 14.32 -1.97
N VAL A 174 -1.63 13.25 -1.17
CA VAL A 174 -0.73 12.12 -1.48
C VAL A 174 -1.25 11.35 -2.70
N MET A 175 -2.56 11.09 -2.78
CA MET A 175 -3.15 10.40 -3.94
C MET A 175 -2.92 11.15 -5.26
N ILE A 176 -3.07 12.48 -5.26
CA ILE A 176 -2.83 13.32 -6.44
C ILE A 176 -1.34 13.33 -6.80
N ALA A 177 -0.46 13.49 -5.81
CA ALA A 177 0.98 13.48 -6.03
C ALA A 177 1.47 12.15 -6.62
N ASP A 178 0.95 11.04 -6.13
CA ASP A 178 1.34 9.71 -6.62
C ASP A 178 0.72 9.36 -7.98
N PHE A 179 -0.14 10.23 -8.58
CA PHE A 179 -0.76 9.93 -9.87
C PHE A 179 0.25 9.82 -11.02
N ILE A 180 1.19 10.78 -11.15
CA ILE A 180 2.25 10.69 -12.17
C ILE A 180 3.18 9.49 -11.93
N PRO A 181 3.70 9.24 -10.72
CA PRO A 181 4.41 8.01 -10.40
C PRO A 181 3.66 6.73 -10.77
N ALA A 182 2.34 6.68 -10.53
CA ALA A 182 1.51 5.54 -10.87
C ALA A 182 1.40 5.30 -12.39
N VAL A 183 1.23 6.37 -13.16
CA VAL A 183 1.21 6.28 -14.64
C VAL A 183 2.55 5.79 -15.17
N VAL A 184 3.68 6.29 -14.64
CA VAL A 184 5.02 5.81 -15.02
C VAL A 184 5.19 4.34 -14.64
N ALA A 185 4.78 3.94 -13.44
CA ALA A 185 4.82 2.53 -13.01
C ALA A 185 3.99 1.63 -13.94
N LEU A 186 2.80 2.06 -14.36
CA LEU A 186 1.97 1.32 -15.32
C LEU A 186 2.67 1.19 -16.68
N ILE A 187 3.25 2.26 -17.20
CA ILE A 187 3.99 2.23 -18.48
C ILE A 187 5.15 1.25 -18.38
N VAL A 188 5.96 1.34 -17.32
CA VAL A 188 7.09 0.43 -17.08
C VAL A 188 6.60 -1.01 -16.92
N THR A 189 5.49 -1.23 -16.23
CA THR A 189 4.84 -2.55 -16.10
C THR A 189 4.55 -3.15 -17.47
N VAL A 190 3.89 -2.39 -18.35
CA VAL A 190 3.52 -2.87 -19.68
C VAL A 190 4.76 -3.16 -20.53
N ILE A 191 5.79 -2.32 -20.47
CA ILE A 191 7.06 -2.51 -21.18
C ILE A 191 7.74 -3.79 -20.69
N VAL A 192 7.95 -3.90 -19.37
CA VAL A 192 8.65 -5.05 -18.79
C VAL A 192 7.88 -6.34 -19.03
N ALA A 193 6.57 -6.37 -18.80
CA ALA A 193 5.76 -7.55 -19.03
C ALA A 193 5.78 -7.99 -20.53
N ARG A 194 5.75 -7.04 -21.47
CA ARG A 194 5.89 -7.35 -22.91
C ARG A 194 7.24 -7.99 -23.25
N LEU A 195 8.32 -7.54 -22.64
CA LEU A 195 9.65 -8.12 -22.82
C LEU A 195 9.76 -9.56 -22.26
N LEU A 196 8.84 -9.89 -21.33
CA LEU A 196 8.80 -11.19 -20.66
C LEU A 196 7.84 -12.19 -21.29
N VAL A 197 7.04 -11.82 -22.30
CA VAL A 197 5.99 -12.67 -22.90
C VAL A 197 6.49 -14.08 -23.25
N LYS A 198 7.72 -14.19 -23.77
CA LYS A 198 8.34 -15.46 -24.15
C LYS A 198 9.38 -15.96 -23.14
N LYS A 199 9.48 -15.35 -21.95
CA LYS A 199 10.42 -15.71 -20.89
C LYS A 199 9.70 -16.37 -19.74
N GLY A 200 10.25 -17.46 -19.22
CA GLY A 200 9.63 -18.25 -18.15
C GLY A 200 8.64 -19.27 -18.70
N ASP A 201 7.86 -19.86 -17.81
CA ASP A 201 6.98 -20.98 -18.13
C ASP A 201 5.69 -20.53 -18.81
N ALA A 202 5.26 -21.31 -19.80
CA ALA A 202 3.97 -21.11 -20.46
C ALA A 202 2.81 -21.47 -19.50
N VAL A 203 1.64 -20.91 -19.75
CA VAL A 203 0.42 -21.33 -19.08
C VAL A 203 -0.06 -22.64 -19.67
N MET A 204 -0.13 -23.68 -18.84
CA MET A 204 -0.58 -25.01 -19.22
C MET A 204 -2.09 -25.18 -18.97
N GLU A 205 -2.70 -26.20 -19.60
CA GLU A 205 -4.13 -26.51 -19.35
C GLU A 205 -4.41 -26.85 -17.89
N ALA A 206 -3.48 -27.53 -17.23
CA ALA A 206 -3.56 -27.85 -15.82
C ALA A 206 -3.59 -26.62 -14.90
N ASP A 207 -3.07 -25.47 -15.36
CA ASP A 207 -3.10 -24.23 -14.58
C ASP A 207 -4.49 -23.55 -14.59
N LEU A 208 -5.34 -23.94 -15.52
CA LEU A 208 -6.70 -23.41 -15.57
C LEU A 208 -7.61 -24.07 -14.52
N GLY A 209 -7.20 -25.26 -14.01
CA GLY A 209 -7.95 -26.03 -13.03
C GLY A 209 -9.34 -26.41 -13.53
N ASP A 210 -10.15 -27.00 -12.65
CA ASP A 210 -11.59 -26.86 -12.73
C ASP A 210 -11.87 -25.40 -12.35
N MET A 211 -11.77 -24.49 -13.31
CA MET A 211 -12.29 -23.14 -13.10
C MET A 211 -13.76 -23.35 -12.79
N VAL A 212 -14.02 -23.44 -11.50
CA VAL A 212 -15.38 -23.33 -10.96
C VAL A 212 -15.97 -22.17 -11.71
N ASP A 213 -17.02 -22.43 -12.49
CA ASP A 213 -17.84 -21.39 -13.07
C ASP A 213 -18.10 -20.38 -11.95
N SER A 214 -17.27 -19.35 -11.89
CA SER A 214 -17.52 -18.27 -10.96
C SER A 214 -18.92 -17.85 -11.32
N ASP A 215 -19.83 -17.93 -10.36
CA ASP A 215 -21.26 -17.69 -10.55
C ASP A 215 -21.44 -16.25 -11.04
N THR A 216 -21.20 -16.08 -12.34
CA THR A 216 -21.28 -14.78 -13.03
C THR A 216 -22.69 -14.22 -13.02
N GLY A 217 -23.68 -15.06 -12.65
CA GLY A 217 -25.08 -14.67 -12.57
C GLY A 217 -25.39 -13.67 -11.46
N ASN A 218 -24.54 -13.53 -10.45
CA ASN A 218 -24.74 -12.66 -9.28
C ASN A 218 -23.82 -11.42 -9.24
N LEU A 219 -23.02 -11.18 -10.27
CA LEU A 219 -22.17 -9.99 -10.34
C LEU A 219 -22.99 -8.71 -10.59
N PRO A 220 -22.63 -7.59 -9.95
CA PRO A 220 -23.28 -6.31 -10.23
C PRO A 220 -22.95 -5.84 -11.65
N THR A 221 -23.85 -5.03 -12.25
CA THR A 221 -23.55 -4.38 -13.52
C THR A 221 -22.40 -3.38 -13.37
N LEU A 222 -21.70 -3.05 -14.46
CA LEU A 222 -20.60 -2.07 -14.43
C LEU A 222 -21.08 -0.73 -13.82
N GLY A 223 -22.28 -0.25 -14.18
CA GLY A 223 -22.82 0.99 -13.64
C GLY A 223 -23.03 0.95 -12.13
N GLN A 224 -23.38 -0.20 -11.58
CA GLN A 224 -23.50 -0.40 -10.13
C GLN A 224 -22.12 -0.52 -9.45
N ALA A 225 -21.20 -1.26 -10.06
CA ALA A 225 -19.87 -1.51 -9.52
C ALA A 225 -19.00 -0.25 -9.38
N VAL A 226 -19.15 0.71 -10.30
CA VAL A 226 -18.36 1.95 -10.29
C VAL A 226 -18.84 2.99 -9.28
N VAL A 227 -20.05 2.89 -8.76
CA VAL A 227 -20.61 3.90 -7.82
C VAL A 227 -19.76 4.05 -6.58
N THR A 228 -19.40 2.93 -5.94
CA THR A 228 -18.59 2.94 -4.71
C THR A 228 -17.26 3.69 -4.89
N PRO A 229 -16.38 3.31 -5.84
CA PRO A 229 -15.09 3.97 -5.99
C PRO A 229 -15.22 5.41 -6.50
N ILE A 230 -16.12 5.68 -7.44
CA ILE A 230 -16.30 7.05 -7.97
C ILE A 230 -16.78 7.98 -6.85
N LEU A 231 -17.75 7.55 -6.05
CA LEU A 231 -18.27 8.36 -4.97
C LEU A 231 -17.17 8.65 -3.92
N ALA A 232 -16.40 7.63 -3.53
CA ALA A 232 -15.28 7.82 -2.60
C ALA A 232 -14.26 8.83 -3.13
N ILE A 233 -13.81 8.68 -4.38
CA ILE A 233 -12.83 9.55 -5.00
C ILE A 233 -13.37 10.99 -5.13
N VAL A 234 -14.58 11.16 -5.66
CA VAL A 234 -15.19 12.49 -5.83
C VAL A 234 -15.30 13.22 -4.50
N LEU A 235 -15.79 12.55 -3.46
CA LEU A 235 -15.94 13.17 -2.14
C LEU A 235 -14.59 13.55 -1.51
N LEU A 236 -13.57 12.70 -1.65
CA LEU A 236 -12.22 13.01 -1.16
C LEU A 236 -11.54 14.14 -1.93
N LEU A 237 -11.88 14.33 -3.21
CA LEU A 237 -11.30 15.35 -4.05
C LEU A 237 -12.06 16.69 -4.02
N LEU A 238 -13.19 16.81 -3.32
CA LEU A 238 -13.98 18.05 -3.30
C LEU A 238 -13.17 19.26 -2.84
N ASN A 239 -12.38 19.12 -1.76
CA ASN A 239 -11.54 20.21 -1.27
C ASN A 239 -10.42 20.58 -2.26
N PRO A 240 -9.56 19.65 -2.75
CA PRO A 240 -8.57 19.96 -3.78
C PRO A 240 -9.16 20.58 -5.04
N ILE A 241 -10.30 20.06 -5.53
CA ILE A 241 -10.98 20.61 -6.71
C ILE A 241 -11.45 22.05 -6.42
N GLY A 242 -12.01 22.29 -5.22
CA GLY A 242 -12.40 23.62 -4.79
C GLY A 242 -11.24 24.62 -4.77
N GLN A 243 -10.05 24.18 -4.33
CA GLN A 243 -8.83 25.00 -4.31
C GLN A 243 -8.38 25.36 -5.74
N VAL A 244 -8.29 24.39 -6.63
CA VAL A 244 -7.87 24.60 -8.03
C VAL A 244 -8.90 25.43 -8.83
N ALA A 245 -10.20 25.17 -8.62
CA ALA A 245 -11.27 25.88 -9.29
C ALA A 245 -11.65 27.21 -8.64
N HIS A 246 -10.98 27.61 -7.54
CA HIS A 246 -11.29 28.81 -6.74
C HIS A 246 -12.74 28.88 -6.23
N LEU A 247 -13.35 27.72 -5.96
CA LEU A 247 -14.72 27.60 -5.49
C LEU A 247 -14.75 27.61 -3.95
N THR A 248 -14.99 28.77 -3.36
CA THR A 248 -14.95 28.99 -1.88
C THR A 248 -15.88 28.08 -1.08
N LEU A 249 -16.98 27.60 -1.66
CA LEU A 249 -17.87 26.62 -1.05
C LEU A 249 -17.17 25.25 -0.87
N LEU A 250 -16.46 24.79 -1.90
CA LEU A 250 -15.78 23.49 -1.89
C LEU A 250 -14.50 23.52 -1.04
N THR A 251 -13.78 24.64 -1.01
CA THR A 251 -12.58 24.77 -0.17
C THR A 251 -12.85 24.64 1.34
N LYS A 252 -14.09 24.90 1.76
CA LYS A 252 -14.54 24.73 3.15
C LYS A 252 -14.97 23.29 3.48
N VAL A 253 -15.18 22.46 2.46
CA VAL A 253 -15.59 21.06 2.63
C VAL A 253 -14.35 20.23 2.87
N ASN A 254 -14.08 19.89 4.11
CA ASN A 254 -13.01 18.99 4.49
C ASN A 254 -13.60 17.65 4.93
N LEU A 255 -13.77 16.75 3.99
CA LEU A 255 -14.33 15.42 4.24
C LEU A 255 -13.19 14.44 4.54
N ASP A 256 -13.17 13.95 5.78
CA ASP A 256 -12.20 12.94 6.20
C ASP A 256 -12.59 11.54 5.70
N ALA A 257 -11.56 10.74 5.38
CA ALA A 257 -11.71 9.35 4.94
C ALA A 257 -12.54 8.49 5.91
N THR A 258 -12.52 8.82 7.21
CA THR A 258 -13.32 8.13 8.24
C THR A 258 -14.82 8.15 7.94
N TYR A 259 -15.31 9.20 7.30
CA TYR A 259 -16.73 9.35 6.93
C TYR A 259 -16.98 8.95 5.47
N VAL A 260 -16.09 9.39 4.58
CA VAL A 260 -16.26 9.24 3.12
C VAL A 260 -16.26 7.77 2.73
N LEU A 261 -15.30 6.98 3.23
CA LEU A 261 -15.14 5.60 2.78
C LEU A 261 -16.30 4.70 3.23
N PRO A 262 -16.76 4.73 4.50
CA PRO A 262 -17.97 4.01 4.91
C PRO A 262 -19.23 4.49 4.19
N PHE A 263 -19.40 5.80 3.97
CA PHE A 263 -20.53 6.34 3.26
C PHE A 263 -20.59 5.82 1.82
N ALA A 264 -19.47 5.88 1.09
CA ALA A 264 -19.38 5.35 -0.26
C ALA A 264 -19.65 3.83 -0.31
N ALA A 265 -19.17 3.08 0.69
CA ALA A 265 -19.43 1.66 0.83
C ALA A 265 -20.92 1.36 1.02
N ILE A 266 -21.61 2.12 1.89
CA ILE A 266 -23.05 1.97 2.14
C ILE A 266 -23.84 2.27 0.86
N VAL A 267 -23.60 3.42 0.24
CA VAL A 267 -24.29 3.81 -1.00
C VAL A 267 -24.06 2.80 -2.12
N GLY A 268 -22.83 2.34 -2.28
CA GLY A 268 -22.50 1.32 -3.28
C GLY A 268 -23.21 0.00 -3.04
N ALA A 269 -23.24 -0.51 -1.81
CA ALA A 269 -23.96 -1.74 -1.46
C ALA A 269 -25.46 -1.61 -1.74
N LEU A 270 -26.06 -0.45 -1.44
CA LEU A 270 -27.49 -0.19 -1.74
C LEU A 270 -27.74 -0.16 -3.24
N VAL A 271 -26.91 0.50 -4.04
CA VAL A 271 -27.04 0.57 -5.51
C VAL A 271 -26.86 -0.82 -6.14
N MET A 272 -25.98 -1.64 -5.61
CA MET A 272 -25.79 -3.05 -6.02
C MET A 272 -26.89 -3.98 -5.52
N LYS A 273 -27.89 -3.46 -4.77
CA LYS A 273 -28.97 -4.23 -4.12
C LYS A 273 -28.44 -5.28 -3.10
N LYS A 274 -27.26 -5.06 -2.55
CA LYS A 274 -26.59 -5.89 -1.54
C LYS A 274 -26.64 -5.25 -0.14
N GLY A 275 -27.67 -4.45 0.15
CA GLY A 275 -27.80 -3.74 1.42
C GLY A 275 -27.99 -4.67 2.63
N ARG A 276 -28.55 -5.87 2.42
CA ARG A 276 -28.73 -6.87 3.49
C ARG A 276 -27.40 -7.51 3.91
N GLU A 277 -26.49 -7.65 2.96
CA GLU A 277 -25.16 -8.26 3.11
C GLU A 277 -24.11 -7.23 3.59
N LEU A 278 -24.44 -5.93 3.60
CA LEU A 278 -23.52 -4.84 3.95
C LEU A 278 -22.77 -5.09 5.27
N ARG A 279 -23.47 -5.62 6.29
CA ARG A 279 -22.87 -5.93 7.59
C ARG A 279 -21.75 -6.96 7.46
N ASP A 280 -22.00 -8.02 6.70
CA ASP A 280 -21.03 -9.11 6.52
C ASP A 280 -19.87 -8.65 5.66
N TYR A 281 -20.11 -7.88 4.60
CA TYR A 281 -19.08 -7.28 3.76
C TYR A 281 -18.17 -6.34 4.57
N ALA A 282 -18.77 -5.45 5.37
CA ALA A 282 -18.04 -4.57 6.26
C ALA A 282 -17.20 -5.35 7.28
N ARG A 283 -17.78 -6.41 7.86
CA ARG A 283 -17.09 -7.29 8.81
C ARG A 283 -15.88 -7.95 8.17
N VAL A 284 -16.02 -8.55 7.00
CA VAL A 284 -14.91 -9.18 6.27
C VAL A 284 -13.82 -8.16 5.97
N GLY A 285 -14.19 -7.00 5.43
CA GLY A 285 -13.25 -5.94 5.12
C GLY A 285 -12.49 -5.42 6.34
N MET A 286 -13.18 -5.13 7.45
CA MET A 286 -12.56 -4.71 8.70
C MET A 286 -11.67 -5.81 9.32
N THR A 287 -12.08 -7.08 9.26
CA THR A 287 -11.26 -8.19 9.75
C THR A 287 -9.94 -8.28 9.00
N ARG A 288 -9.92 -8.02 7.69
CA ARG A 288 -8.68 -7.98 6.89
C ARG A 288 -7.74 -6.82 7.30
N MET A 289 -8.27 -5.78 7.96
CA MET A 289 -7.46 -4.67 8.49
C MET A 289 -6.87 -4.96 9.87
N THR A 290 -7.26 -6.03 10.55
CA THR A 290 -6.84 -6.32 11.94
C THR A 290 -5.32 -6.30 12.09
N ASP A 291 -4.60 -7.02 11.23
CA ASP A 291 -3.14 -7.07 11.30
C ASP A 291 -2.52 -5.68 11.06
N VAL A 292 -3.06 -4.90 10.11
CA VAL A 292 -2.58 -3.54 9.80
C VAL A 292 -2.80 -2.61 10.99
N VAL A 293 -3.97 -2.68 11.64
CA VAL A 293 -4.30 -1.90 12.84
C VAL A 293 -3.35 -2.25 13.98
N LEU A 294 -3.14 -3.53 14.24
CA LEU A 294 -2.22 -3.98 15.29
C LEU A 294 -0.78 -3.53 15.01
N ILE A 295 -0.33 -3.61 13.75
CA ILE A 295 0.99 -3.11 13.33
C ILE A 295 1.09 -1.60 13.53
N LEU A 296 0.04 -0.82 13.22
CA LEU A 296 -0.01 0.63 13.49
C LEU A 296 0.20 0.93 14.98
N ILE A 297 -0.47 0.21 15.86
CA ILE A 297 -0.33 0.36 17.30
C ILE A 297 1.12 0.08 17.73
N GLY A 298 1.69 -1.06 17.33
CA GLY A 298 3.09 -1.39 17.60
C GLY A 298 4.09 -0.40 17.02
N ALA A 299 3.83 0.12 15.81
CA ALA A 299 4.66 1.15 15.19
C ALA A 299 4.56 2.50 15.90
N GLY A 300 3.38 2.84 16.44
CA GLY A 300 3.21 4.00 17.32
C GLY A 300 4.12 3.89 18.55
N ALA A 301 4.13 2.72 19.21
CA ALA A 301 4.97 2.47 20.38
C ALA A 301 6.48 2.60 20.07
N ILE A 302 6.99 1.92 19.03
CA ILE A 302 8.41 2.02 18.64
C ILE A 302 8.77 3.41 18.14
N GLY A 303 7.87 4.05 17.39
CA GLY A 303 8.03 5.43 16.92
C GLY A 303 8.15 6.44 18.08
N ALA A 304 7.34 6.29 19.11
CA ALA A 304 7.45 7.10 20.32
C ALA A 304 8.77 6.86 21.07
N THR A 305 9.25 5.64 21.13
CA THR A 305 10.56 5.30 21.71
C THR A 305 11.69 6.02 20.93
N ILE A 306 11.65 5.99 19.60
CA ILE A 306 12.62 6.68 18.75
C ILE A 306 12.52 8.21 18.91
N THR A 307 11.32 8.76 18.87
CA THR A 307 11.12 10.22 18.94
C THR A 307 11.35 10.80 20.34
N SER A 308 11.29 9.97 21.39
CA SER A 308 11.67 10.33 22.76
C SER A 308 13.18 10.25 23.00
N SER A 309 13.97 9.83 22.01
CA SER A 309 15.43 9.76 22.06
C SER A 309 16.08 10.87 21.23
N ASN A 310 17.39 10.97 21.31
CA ASN A 310 18.20 11.83 20.44
C ASN A 310 18.65 11.12 19.13
N LEU A 311 18.09 9.93 18.82
CA LEU A 311 18.38 9.21 17.58
C LEU A 311 18.03 10.01 16.31
N PRO A 312 16.89 10.69 16.19
CA PRO A 312 16.60 11.50 15.01
C PRO A 312 17.66 12.57 14.72
N GLN A 313 18.17 13.24 15.73
CA GLN A 313 19.21 14.25 15.59
C GLN A 313 20.56 13.65 15.15
N LEU A 314 20.88 12.44 15.61
CA LEU A 314 22.09 11.72 15.17
C LEU A 314 21.97 11.25 13.73
N LEU A 315 20.79 10.80 13.30
CA LEU A 315 20.53 10.45 11.91
C LEU A 315 20.72 11.67 11.00
N ILE A 316 20.19 12.85 11.41
CA ILE A 316 20.39 14.10 10.67
C ILE A 316 21.89 14.39 10.52
N LYS A 317 22.65 14.42 11.59
CA LYS A 317 24.10 14.65 11.55
C LYS A 317 24.86 13.62 10.70
N GLY A 318 24.44 12.34 10.75
CA GLY A 318 25.06 11.27 9.94
C GLY A 318 24.81 11.46 8.44
N VAL A 319 23.59 11.84 8.05
CA VAL A 319 23.26 12.15 6.65
C VAL A 319 23.99 13.39 6.18
N GLU A 320 24.04 14.47 6.96
CA GLU A 320 24.81 15.68 6.66
C GLU A 320 26.29 15.38 6.48
N ALA A 321 26.88 14.57 7.35
CA ALA A 321 28.27 14.15 7.26
C ALA A 321 28.58 13.30 6.02
N SER A 322 27.58 12.53 5.54
CA SER A 322 27.70 11.72 4.32
C SER A 322 27.52 12.51 3.03
N HIS A 323 27.18 13.79 3.10
CA HIS A 323 26.81 14.65 1.97
C HIS A 323 25.65 14.11 1.11
N MET A 324 24.86 13.19 1.64
CA MET A 324 23.67 12.66 0.98
C MET A 324 22.54 13.67 1.08
N PRO A 325 21.81 13.96 -0.02
CA PRO A 325 20.62 14.79 0.08
C PRO A 325 19.60 14.22 1.08
N GLY A 326 19.18 15.03 2.06
CA GLY A 326 18.27 14.58 3.13
C GLY A 326 16.94 14.02 2.62
N VAL A 327 16.51 14.50 1.44
CA VAL A 327 15.30 14.03 0.76
C VAL A 327 15.34 12.53 0.43
N LEU A 328 16.52 11.95 0.21
CA LEU A 328 16.66 10.52 -0.10
C LEU A 328 16.37 9.61 1.10
N LEU A 329 16.37 10.15 2.32
CA LEU A 329 16.03 9.36 3.50
C LEU A 329 14.59 8.84 3.43
N ALA A 330 13.67 9.59 2.82
CA ALA A 330 12.27 9.18 2.67
C ALA A 330 12.13 7.89 1.84
N PRO A 331 12.49 7.85 0.55
CA PRO A 331 12.36 6.63 -0.24
C PRO A 331 13.23 5.48 0.27
N ILE A 332 14.45 5.76 0.74
CA ILE A 332 15.36 4.73 1.28
C ILE A 332 14.74 4.05 2.53
N SER A 333 14.15 4.84 3.45
CA SER A 333 13.49 4.26 4.63
C SER A 333 12.31 3.37 4.24
N GLY A 334 11.52 3.78 3.24
CA GLY A 334 10.44 2.96 2.68
C GLY A 334 10.95 1.63 2.12
N ILE A 335 12.00 1.67 1.28
CA ILE A 335 12.64 0.47 0.71
C ILE A 335 13.12 -0.47 1.81
N LEU A 336 13.89 0.05 2.77
CA LEU A 336 14.51 -0.76 3.83
C LEU A 336 13.46 -1.42 4.73
N MET A 337 12.44 -0.69 5.14
CA MET A 337 11.41 -1.24 6.02
C MET A 337 10.48 -2.21 5.27
N ALA A 338 10.16 -1.95 4.01
CA ALA A 338 9.42 -2.91 3.19
C ALA A 338 10.24 -4.17 2.89
N ALA A 339 11.54 -4.06 2.62
CA ALA A 339 12.42 -5.21 2.45
C ALA A 339 12.51 -6.06 3.73
N ALA A 340 12.64 -5.42 4.89
CA ALA A 340 12.73 -6.12 6.18
C ALA A 340 11.45 -6.90 6.49
N THR A 341 10.28 -6.37 6.11
CA THR A 341 8.96 -6.94 6.46
C THR A 341 8.30 -7.69 5.31
N ALA A 342 8.83 -7.57 4.09
CA ALA A 342 8.22 -8.02 2.83
C ALA A 342 6.74 -7.63 2.72
N SER A 343 6.45 -6.37 3.06
CA SER A 343 5.10 -5.81 3.10
C SER A 343 5.13 -4.30 2.89
N THR A 344 4.38 -3.80 1.92
CA THR A 344 4.22 -2.36 1.71
C THR A 344 3.64 -1.68 2.95
N SER A 345 2.54 -2.20 3.48
CA SER A 345 1.82 -1.59 4.60
C SER A 345 2.68 -1.49 5.85
N THR A 346 3.30 -2.61 6.24
CA THR A 346 4.20 -2.65 7.40
C THR A 346 5.41 -1.75 7.15
N GLY A 347 5.97 -1.79 5.93
CA GLY A 347 7.13 -0.98 5.55
C GLY A 347 6.86 0.51 5.67
N VAL A 348 5.75 1.02 5.12
CA VAL A 348 5.34 2.43 5.22
C VAL A 348 5.16 2.84 6.69
N ILE A 349 4.40 2.05 7.44
CA ILE A 349 4.08 2.37 8.83
C ILE A 349 5.35 2.43 9.69
N LEU A 350 6.25 1.44 9.54
CA LEU A 350 7.52 1.42 10.25
C LEU A 350 8.46 2.54 9.83
N ALA A 351 8.56 2.83 8.54
CA ALA A 351 9.39 3.92 8.05
C ALA A 351 8.94 5.26 8.62
N ILE A 352 7.64 5.53 8.63
CA ILE A 352 7.07 6.74 9.22
C ILE A 352 7.33 6.78 10.73
N GLY A 353 6.97 5.73 11.46
CA GLY A 353 7.15 5.67 12.91
C GLY A 353 8.61 5.87 13.34
N SER A 354 9.56 5.38 12.54
CA SER A 354 10.98 5.43 12.86
C SER A 354 11.69 6.70 12.34
N PHE A 355 11.33 7.20 11.16
CA PHE A 355 12.15 8.19 10.45
C PHE A 355 11.43 9.51 10.11
N ALA A 356 10.10 9.62 10.25
CA ALA A 356 9.38 10.83 9.83
C ALA A 356 9.95 12.11 10.47
N LYS A 357 10.26 12.06 11.78
CA LYS A 357 10.85 13.21 12.49
C LYS A 357 12.23 13.58 11.95
N ALA A 358 13.06 12.62 11.60
CA ALA A 358 14.37 12.87 10.99
C ALA A 358 14.21 13.43 9.57
N ILE A 359 13.34 12.84 8.75
CA ILE A 359 13.06 13.29 7.38
C ILE A 359 12.62 14.75 7.37
N LEU A 360 11.63 15.12 8.20
CA LEU A 360 11.17 16.50 8.31
C LEU A 360 12.23 17.43 8.91
N GLY A 361 13.10 16.92 9.78
CA GLY A 361 14.22 17.67 10.36
C GLY A 361 15.27 18.12 9.34
N PHE A 362 15.34 17.49 8.17
CA PHE A 362 16.13 17.97 7.03
C PHE A 362 15.49 19.11 6.23
N GLY A 363 14.33 19.61 6.65
CA GLY A 363 13.58 20.60 5.88
C GLY A 363 12.94 20.03 4.60
N VAL A 364 12.82 18.71 4.50
CA VAL A 364 12.11 18.04 3.40
C VAL A 364 10.65 18.43 3.45
N ALA A 365 10.10 18.88 2.32
CA ALA A 365 8.68 19.21 2.22
C ALA A 365 7.82 17.97 2.57
N PRO A 366 6.69 18.15 3.28
CA PRO A 366 5.85 17.01 3.68
C PRO A 366 5.43 16.11 2.52
N LEU A 367 5.16 16.68 1.34
CA LEU A 367 4.79 15.92 0.15
C LEU A 367 5.96 15.07 -0.36
N ALA A 368 7.17 15.62 -0.38
CA ALA A 368 8.38 14.87 -0.70
C ALA A 368 8.67 13.79 0.34
N ALA A 369 8.36 14.05 1.62
CA ALA A 369 8.48 13.07 2.68
C ALA A 369 7.50 11.89 2.51
N ALA A 370 6.32 12.11 1.93
CA ALA A 370 5.36 11.05 1.61
C ALA A 370 5.89 10.01 0.60
N MET A 371 7.03 10.29 -0.08
CA MET A 371 7.74 9.32 -0.94
C MET A 371 8.21 8.05 -0.22
N VAL A 372 8.15 8.01 1.09
CA VAL A 372 8.25 6.75 1.86
C VAL A 372 7.31 5.69 1.27
N HIS A 373 6.10 6.07 0.84
CA HIS A 373 5.12 5.16 0.26
C HIS A 373 5.60 4.56 -1.07
N THR A 374 6.06 5.37 -2.00
CA THR A 374 6.61 4.88 -3.28
C THR A 374 7.90 4.08 -3.09
N GLY A 375 8.71 4.41 -2.09
CA GLY A 375 9.85 3.60 -1.69
C GLY A 375 9.44 2.20 -1.21
N ALA A 376 8.37 2.10 -0.45
CA ALA A 376 7.93 0.83 0.13
C ALA A 376 7.39 -0.19 -0.90
N ILE A 377 6.96 0.23 -2.07
CA ILE A 377 6.53 -0.68 -3.14
C ILE A 377 7.67 -1.23 -4.00
N VAL A 378 8.93 -0.82 -3.76
CA VAL A 378 10.08 -1.28 -4.56
C VAL A 378 10.40 -2.74 -4.26
N ILE A 379 10.52 -3.10 -2.98
CA ILE A 379 10.93 -4.44 -2.55
C ILE A 379 9.97 -4.96 -1.45
N ASP A 380 8.70 -5.09 -1.75
CA ASP A 380 7.68 -5.66 -0.88
C ASP A 380 7.30 -7.12 -1.23
N GLN A 381 7.85 -7.63 -2.34
CA GLN A 381 7.57 -8.94 -2.93
C GLN A 381 8.59 -10.02 -2.55
N LEU A 382 9.25 -9.90 -1.40
CA LEU A 382 10.26 -10.88 -0.98
C LEU A 382 9.66 -12.17 -0.42
N PRO A 383 10.39 -13.32 -0.49
CA PRO A 383 9.84 -14.64 -0.15
C PRO A 383 9.37 -14.82 1.30
N GLN A 384 9.81 -13.97 2.24
CA GLN A 384 9.34 -14.03 3.62
C GLN A 384 7.94 -13.43 3.81
N GLY A 385 7.39 -12.72 2.82
CA GLY A 385 6.10 -12.04 2.90
C GLY A 385 4.93 -12.82 2.32
N ASN A 386 3.74 -12.56 2.85
CA ASN A 386 2.51 -13.19 2.38
C ASN A 386 2.20 -12.88 0.91
N TYR A 387 2.51 -11.67 0.46
CA TYR A 387 2.31 -11.24 -0.93
C TYR A 387 2.99 -12.17 -1.94
N PHE A 388 4.23 -12.58 -1.67
CA PHE A 388 4.97 -13.52 -2.51
C PHE A 388 4.22 -14.85 -2.67
N HIS A 389 3.77 -15.45 -1.56
CA HIS A 389 3.12 -16.75 -1.57
C HIS A 389 1.71 -16.71 -2.18
N VAL A 390 0.94 -15.67 -1.85
CA VAL A 390 -0.40 -15.50 -2.43
C VAL A 390 -0.35 -15.37 -3.94
N THR A 391 0.58 -14.56 -4.46
CA THR A 391 0.73 -14.38 -5.91
C THR A 391 1.34 -15.59 -6.60
N ALA A 392 2.24 -16.34 -5.93
CA ALA A 392 2.73 -17.63 -6.42
C ALA A 392 1.58 -18.62 -6.62
N ASN A 393 0.75 -18.77 -5.59
CA ASN A 393 -0.40 -19.68 -5.62
C ASN A 393 -1.44 -19.26 -6.68
N ALA A 394 -1.76 -17.95 -6.75
CA ALA A 394 -2.72 -17.44 -7.72
C ALA A 394 -2.30 -17.67 -9.17
N MET A 395 -0.99 -17.69 -9.45
CA MET A 395 -0.42 -17.88 -10.78
C MET A 395 0.04 -19.34 -11.02
N HIS A 396 -0.24 -20.26 -10.09
CA HIS A 396 0.24 -21.64 -10.13
C HIS A 396 1.74 -21.74 -10.42
N MET A 397 2.54 -20.94 -9.68
CA MET A 397 4.00 -20.88 -9.78
C MET A 397 4.64 -21.51 -8.54
N ASP A 398 5.71 -22.27 -8.73
CA ASP A 398 6.57 -22.67 -7.64
C ASP A 398 7.42 -21.49 -7.11
N LEU A 399 8.13 -21.71 -6.00
CA LEU A 399 8.95 -20.64 -5.37
C LEU A 399 10.06 -20.14 -6.30
N ARG A 400 10.63 -21.00 -7.13
CA ARG A 400 11.71 -20.66 -8.08
C ARG A 400 11.14 -19.80 -9.21
N GLN A 401 10.02 -20.22 -9.81
CA GLN A 401 9.33 -19.47 -10.86
C GLN A 401 8.91 -18.09 -10.34
N ARG A 402 8.27 -18.02 -9.14
CA ARG A 402 7.84 -16.77 -8.53
C ARG A 402 9.00 -15.83 -8.23
N SER A 403 10.15 -16.36 -7.78
CA SER A 403 11.35 -15.57 -7.48
C SER A 403 11.92 -14.84 -8.70
N GLN A 404 11.70 -15.33 -9.90
CA GLN A 404 12.13 -14.65 -11.13
C GLN A 404 11.43 -13.30 -11.31
N GLY A 405 10.23 -13.11 -10.73
CA GLY A 405 9.48 -11.87 -10.78
C GLY A 405 10.07 -10.74 -9.91
N ILE A 406 10.84 -11.06 -8.86
CA ILE A 406 11.28 -10.10 -7.83
C ILE A 406 11.96 -8.88 -8.44
N LEU A 407 12.94 -9.10 -9.33
CA LEU A 407 13.68 -8.01 -9.96
C LEU A 407 12.80 -7.13 -10.84
N TYR A 408 11.91 -7.74 -11.62
CA TYR A 408 11.04 -7.00 -12.54
C TYR A 408 9.98 -6.20 -11.79
N GLU A 409 9.42 -6.75 -10.72
CA GLU A 409 8.52 -6.01 -9.83
C GLU A 409 9.25 -4.87 -9.11
N ALA A 410 10.52 -5.07 -8.73
CA ALA A 410 11.35 -4.02 -8.15
C ALA A 410 11.65 -2.89 -9.17
N MET A 411 11.83 -3.20 -10.45
CA MET A 411 11.98 -2.18 -11.51
C MET A 411 10.72 -1.33 -11.64
N VAL A 412 9.54 -1.94 -11.55
CA VAL A 412 8.26 -1.22 -11.59
C VAL A 412 8.12 -0.30 -10.37
N GLY A 413 8.28 -0.83 -9.16
CA GLY A 413 8.24 -0.02 -7.94
C GLY A 413 9.31 1.07 -7.92
N GLY A 414 10.53 0.74 -8.38
CA GLY A 414 11.66 1.67 -8.51
C GLY A 414 11.36 2.83 -9.47
N SER A 415 10.64 2.58 -10.56
CA SER A 415 10.25 3.65 -11.50
C SER A 415 9.29 4.66 -10.87
N ALA A 416 8.31 4.20 -10.08
CA ALA A 416 7.42 5.09 -9.33
C ALA A 416 8.19 5.89 -8.29
N MET A 417 9.04 5.23 -7.52
CA MET A 417 9.88 5.85 -6.48
C MET A 417 10.82 6.91 -7.07
N LEU A 418 11.53 6.60 -8.17
CA LEU A 418 12.40 7.55 -8.84
C LEU A 418 11.61 8.75 -9.37
N THR A 419 10.44 8.51 -9.98
CA THR A 419 9.57 9.59 -10.48
C THR A 419 9.15 10.51 -9.34
N ALA A 420 8.63 9.99 -8.24
CA ALA A 420 8.23 10.77 -7.09
C ALA A 420 9.42 11.54 -6.47
N THR A 421 10.59 10.89 -6.36
CA THR A 421 11.80 11.50 -5.83
C THR A 421 12.27 12.66 -6.68
N ILE A 422 12.25 12.50 -8.01
CA ILE A 422 12.64 13.57 -8.94
C ILE A 422 11.66 14.73 -8.87
N LEU A 423 10.37 14.46 -9.02
CA LEU A 423 9.34 15.51 -9.10
C LEU A 423 9.23 16.31 -7.79
N TYR A 424 9.15 15.64 -6.65
CA TYR A 424 8.88 16.30 -5.37
C TYR A 424 10.11 16.54 -4.53
N GLY A 425 11.12 15.67 -4.66
CA GLY A 425 12.36 15.76 -3.91
C GLY A 425 13.39 16.72 -4.49
N PHE A 426 13.54 16.75 -5.80
CA PHE A 426 14.56 17.56 -6.46
C PHE A 426 13.98 18.73 -7.26
N LEU A 427 12.85 18.54 -7.96
CA LEU A 427 12.24 19.61 -8.75
C LEU A 427 11.25 20.45 -7.92
N HIS A 428 10.91 20.01 -6.70
CA HIS A 428 9.99 20.69 -5.79
C HIS A 428 8.63 21.06 -6.44
N LEU A 429 8.16 20.20 -7.34
CA LEU A 429 6.85 20.37 -7.97
C LEU A 429 5.77 20.04 -6.93
N ILE A 430 5.00 21.03 -6.51
CA ILE A 430 3.93 20.91 -5.52
C ILE A 430 2.64 21.47 -6.12
#